data_1b78f36a86a01c3c102b0fd2bd9e4781
#
_entry.id   1b78f36a86a01c3c102b0fd2bd9e4781
#
_cell.length_a   1.000
_cell.length_b   1.000
_cell.length_c   1.000
_cell.angle_alpha   90.00
_cell.angle_beta   90.00
_cell.angle_gamma   90.00
#
_symmetry.space_group_name_H-M   'P 1'
#
loop_
_entity.id
_entity.type
_entity.pdbx_description
1 polymer ?
#
loop_
_entity_poly.entity_id
_entity_poly.type
_entity_poly.pdbx_seq_one_letter_code
_entity_poly.pdbx_strand_id
1 'polypeptide(L)'
;RRHFPQIKLMADANSAYTLGDVKLFQLMDEFDLMMIEQPLAHDDMLEHARLQARIRTPLCLDESVRSARDARHALDLMSCRIINIKLGRVGGHAEAREVEHEARSRGIDAWCGGMLESGIGRAHNIAMSTLEGFTLPGDVSASSRYWEEDIIEPPVTITGRGTIEAPESIGLGFEIKRGRIDSLTVRREEIRAT
;
A
#
# COMPACT_ATOMS: atom_id res chain seq x y z
N ARG A 1 -3.17 22.88 -2.48
CA ARG A 1 -2.27 23.61 -3.38
C ARG A 1 -2.10 25.08 -2.96
N ARG A 2 -3.20 25.80 -2.69
CA ARG A 2 -3.12 27.24 -2.38
C ARG A 2 -2.18 27.59 -1.22
N HIS A 3 -2.23 26.81 -0.13
CA HIS A 3 -1.39 27.02 1.05
C HIS A 3 -0.04 26.28 0.99
N PHE A 4 0.01 25.15 0.29
CA PHE A 4 1.18 24.30 0.16
C PHE A 4 1.41 23.91 -1.30
N PRO A 5 1.94 24.83 -2.13
CA PRO A 5 2.01 24.62 -3.59
C PRO A 5 2.95 23.47 -3.98
N GLN A 6 3.95 23.16 -3.16
CA GLN A 6 4.98 22.16 -3.47
C GLN A 6 4.77 20.79 -2.77
N ILE A 7 3.79 20.68 -1.87
CA ILE A 7 3.55 19.43 -1.18
C ILE A 7 3.00 18.37 -2.14
N LYS A 8 3.49 17.14 -2.04
CA LYS A 8 2.90 16.01 -2.75
C LYS A 8 1.55 15.67 -2.14
N LEU A 9 0.52 15.65 -2.96
CA LEU A 9 -0.86 15.32 -2.58
C LEU A 9 -1.32 14.12 -3.37
N MET A 10 -2.11 13.26 -2.75
CA MET A 10 -2.85 12.20 -3.39
C MET A 10 -4.32 12.22 -2.94
N ALA A 11 -5.17 11.56 -3.70
CA ALA A 11 -6.55 11.32 -3.32
C ALA A 11 -6.83 9.81 -3.44
N ASP A 12 -7.33 9.21 -2.36
CA ASP A 12 -7.85 7.85 -2.38
C ASP A 12 -9.37 7.91 -2.54
N ALA A 13 -9.88 7.21 -3.53
CA ALA A 13 -11.29 7.18 -3.87
C ALA A 13 -12.00 5.88 -3.45
N ASN A 14 -11.27 4.87 -3.00
CA ASN A 14 -11.79 3.59 -2.50
C ASN A 14 -12.94 3.02 -3.35
N SER A 15 -12.78 2.97 -4.66
CA SER A 15 -13.76 2.44 -5.63
C SER A 15 -15.12 3.19 -5.66
N ALA A 16 -15.18 4.45 -5.24
CA ALA A 16 -16.45 5.15 -5.05
C ALA A 16 -17.05 5.76 -6.33
N TYR A 17 -16.33 5.76 -7.45
CA TYR A 17 -16.73 6.43 -8.68
C TYR A 17 -16.91 5.45 -9.84
N THR A 18 -17.36 5.98 -10.97
CA THR A 18 -17.54 5.28 -12.23
C THR A 18 -16.85 6.04 -13.37
N LEU A 19 -16.73 5.42 -14.55
CA LEU A 19 -16.21 6.12 -15.73
C LEU A 19 -17.09 7.31 -16.15
N GLY A 20 -18.36 7.36 -15.71
CA GLY A 20 -19.25 8.52 -15.90
C GLY A 20 -18.74 9.79 -15.24
N ASP A 21 -17.90 9.66 -14.21
CA ASP A 21 -17.33 10.77 -13.43
C ASP A 21 -16.02 11.33 -14.03
N VAL A 22 -15.66 10.96 -15.25
CA VAL A 22 -14.40 11.37 -15.92
C VAL A 22 -14.16 12.87 -15.90
N LYS A 23 -15.23 13.69 -16.00
CA LYS A 23 -15.11 15.15 -15.96
C LYS A 23 -14.60 15.65 -14.60
N LEU A 24 -15.01 15.00 -13.51
CA LEU A 24 -14.50 15.31 -12.18
C LEU A 24 -12.99 15.04 -12.11
N PHE A 25 -12.55 13.88 -12.58
CA PHE A 25 -11.12 13.53 -12.59
C PHE A 25 -10.29 14.45 -13.49
N GLN A 26 -10.85 14.92 -14.62
CA GLN A 26 -10.20 15.94 -15.46
C GLN A 26 -10.05 17.28 -14.73
N LEU A 27 -11.02 17.69 -13.91
CA LEU A 27 -10.88 18.88 -13.06
C LEU A 27 -9.83 18.68 -11.96
N MET A 28 -9.69 17.45 -11.43
CA MET A 28 -8.64 17.14 -10.46
C MET A 28 -7.23 17.24 -11.04
N ASP A 29 -7.04 17.11 -12.34
CA ASP A 29 -5.75 17.33 -13.01
C ASP A 29 -5.17 18.75 -12.79
N GLU A 30 -6.00 19.73 -12.42
CA GLU A 30 -5.56 21.10 -12.10
C GLU A 30 -4.80 21.19 -10.77
N PHE A 31 -4.97 20.19 -9.90
CA PHE A 31 -4.33 20.17 -8.59
C PHE A 31 -2.94 19.53 -8.60
N ASP A 32 -2.48 19.01 -9.73
CA ASP A 32 -1.17 18.35 -9.87
C ASP A 32 -0.98 17.31 -8.76
N LEU A 33 -1.91 16.38 -8.67
CA LEU A 33 -1.85 15.29 -7.70
C LEU A 33 -0.76 14.29 -8.11
N MET A 34 -0.08 13.73 -7.12
CA MET A 34 0.87 12.64 -7.31
C MET A 34 0.17 11.41 -7.90
N MET A 35 -1.04 11.13 -7.40
CA MET A 35 -1.89 10.03 -7.87
C MET A 35 -3.35 10.22 -7.46
N ILE A 36 -4.23 9.48 -8.13
CA ILE A 36 -5.58 9.16 -7.68
C ILE A 36 -5.64 7.65 -7.49
N GLU A 37 -5.90 7.21 -6.26
CA GLU A 37 -5.93 5.81 -5.89
C GLU A 37 -7.33 5.23 -6.05
N GLN A 38 -7.40 4.05 -6.66
CA GLN A 38 -8.57 3.18 -6.85
C GLN A 38 -9.88 3.94 -7.11
N PRO A 39 -9.96 4.73 -8.19
CA PRO A 39 -11.15 5.55 -8.43
C PRO A 39 -12.40 4.74 -8.77
N LEU A 40 -12.25 3.63 -9.51
CA LEU A 40 -13.36 2.84 -10.01
C LEU A 40 -13.46 1.48 -9.30
N ALA A 41 -14.47 0.68 -9.64
CA ALA A 41 -14.68 -0.65 -9.09
C ALA A 41 -13.43 -1.53 -9.20
N HIS A 42 -13.13 -2.29 -8.16
CA HIS A 42 -11.88 -3.05 -8.04
C HIS A 42 -11.75 -4.20 -9.05
N ASP A 43 -12.84 -4.65 -9.62
CA ASP A 43 -12.91 -5.72 -10.64
C ASP A 43 -12.91 -5.18 -12.09
N ASP A 44 -12.84 -3.87 -12.28
CA ASP A 44 -12.87 -3.24 -13.60
C ASP A 44 -11.56 -2.55 -13.99
N MET A 45 -10.57 -3.35 -14.37
CA MET A 45 -9.29 -2.83 -14.90
C MET A 45 -9.46 -2.13 -16.25
N LEU A 46 -10.45 -2.50 -17.06
CA LEU A 46 -10.64 -1.94 -18.40
C LEU A 46 -11.12 -0.49 -18.33
N GLU A 47 -12.06 -0.17 -17.44
CA GLU A 47 -12.49 1.22 -17.26
C GLU A 47 -11.41 2.09 -16.61
N HIS A 48 -10.57 1.52 -15.73
CA HIS A 48 -9.38 2.24 -15.25
C HIS A 48 -8.44 2.61 -16.40
N ALA A 49 -8.18 1.71 -17.35
CA ALA A 49 -7.40 2.02 -18.55
C ALA A 49 -8.03 3.16 -19.38
N ARG A 50 -9.35 3.13 -19.57
CA ARG A 50 -10.09 4.17 -20.27
C ARG A 50 -10.05 5.52 -19.54
N LEU A 51 -10.09 5.50 -18.21
CA LEU A 51 -9.95 6.70 -17.39
C LEU A 51 -8.52 7.25 -17.48
N GLN A 52 -7.50 6.39 -17.28
CA GLN A 52 -6.09 6.81 -17.35
C GLN A 52 -5.73 7.44 -18.71
N ALA A 53 -6.34 6.97 -19.80
CA ALA A 53 -6.15 7.55 -21.13
C ALA A 53 -6.76 8.97 -21.28
N ARG A 54 -7.60 9.42 -20.36
CA ARG A 54 -8.37 10.68 -20.43
C ARG A 54 -7.93 11.71 -19.41
N ILE A 55 -7.05 11.35 -18.47
CA ILE A 55 -6.55 12.23 -17.41
C ILE A 55 -5.01 12.20 -17.39
N ARG A 56 -4.41 13.27 -16.88
CA ARG A 56 -2.97 13.40 -16.73
C ARG A 56 -2.47 12.79 -15.44
N THR A 57 -3.23 12.94 -14.36
CA THR A 57 -2.90 12.42 -13.03
C THR A 57 -2.73 10.90 -13.11
N PRO A 58 -1.61 10.34 -12.61
CA PRO A 58 -1.44 8.90 -12.54
C PRO A 58 -2.55 8.24 -11.72
N LEU A 59 -3.13 7.16 -12.23
CA LEU A 59 -3.95 6.26 -11.43
C LEU A 59 -3.06 5.29 -10.66
N CYS A 60 -3.42 5.07 -9.41
CA CYS A 60 -2.87 4.03 -8.56
C CYS A 60 -3.92 2.93 -8.36
N LEU A 61 -3.56 1.67 -8.57
CA LEU A 61 -4.43 0.55 -8.23
C LEU A 61 -4.03 -0.05 -6.90
N ASP A 62 -5.03 -0.29 -6.06
CA ASP A 62 -4.96 -0.92 -4.74
C ASP A 62 -5.77 -2.22 -4.72
N GLU A 63 -7.07 -2.15 -4.54
CA GLU A 63 -7.96 -3.32 -4.41
C GLU A 63 -8.01 -4.18 -5.68
N SER A 64 -7.70 -3.63 -6.82
CA SER A 64 -7.66 -4.35 -8.10
C SER A 64 -6.47 -5.30 -8.23
N VAL A 65 -5.39 -5.09 -7.48
CA VAL A 65 -4.16 -5.89 -7.56
C VAL A 65 -4.06 -6.83 -6.37
N ARG A 66 -4.38 -8.11 -6.61
CA ARG A 66 -4.35 -9.19 -5.59
C ARG A 66 -3.27 -10.23 -5.87
N SER A 67 -2.62 -10.14 -7.02
CA SER A 67 -1.59 -11.06 -7.46
C SER A 67 -0.67 -10.40 -8.48
N ALA A 68 0.50 -11.01 -8.73
CA ALA A 68 1.40 -10.61 -9.82
C ALA A 68 0.71 -10.72 -11.19
N ARG A 69 -0.21 -11.67 -11.35
CA ARG A 69 -1.01 -11.78 -12.57
C ARG A 69 -1.92 -10.58 -12.76
N ASP A 70 -2.58 -10.10 -11.69
CA ASP A 70 -3.43 -8.91 -11.77
C ASP A 70 -2.60 -7.67 -12.08
N ALA A 71 -1.42 -7.53 -11.44
CA ALA A 71 -0.49 -6.45 -11.74
C ALA A 71 -0.09 -6.46 -13.22
N ARG A 72 0.29 -7.64 -13.76
CA ARG A 72 0.63 -7.80 -15.18
C ARG A 72 -0.52 -7.37 -16.09
N HIS A 73 -1.74 -7.83 -15.83
CA HIS A 73 -2.92 -7.47 -16.61
C HIS A 73 -3.20 -5.96 -16.55
N ALA A 74 -3.12 -5.36 -15.36
CA ALA A 74 -3.33 -3.93 -15.20
C ALA A 74 -2.29 -3.11 -16.00
N LEU A 75 -1.03 -3.53 -15.99
CA LEU A 75 0.05 -2.87 -16.70
C LEU A 75 -0.05 -3.10 -18.23
N ASP A 76 -0.41 -4.30 -18.67
CA ASP A 76 -0.63 -4.60 -20.09
C ASP A 76 -1.78 -3.79 -20.68
N LEU A 77 -2.83 -3.54 -19.90
CA LEU A 77 -3.96 -2.70 -20.25
C LEU A 77 -3.68 -1.20 -20.08
N MET A 78 -2.56 -0.83 -19.46
CA MET A 78 -2.27 0.56 -19.06
C MET A 78 -3.34 1.15 -18.13
N SER A 79 -3.88 0.33 -17.22
CA SER A 79 -4.93 0.71 -16.29
C SER A 79 -4.43 1.64 -15.19
N CYS A 80 -3.13 1.65 -14.92
CA CYS A 80 -2.50 2.48 -13.91
C CYS A 80 -1.05 2.84 -14.28
N ARG A 81 -0.49 3.77 -13.52
CA ARG A 81 0.94 4.15 -13.57
C ARG A 81 1.60 3.99 -12.20
N ILE A 82 0.84 3.57 -11.19
CA ILE A 82 1.31 3.34 -9.82
C ILE A 82 0.57 2.13 -9.27
N ILE A 83 1.24 1.33 -8.46
CA ILE A 83 0.62 0.20 -7.74
C ILE A 83 0.84 0.37 -6.25
N ASN A 84 -0.26 0.27 -5.48
CA ASN A 84 -0.21 0.10 -4.03
C ASN A 84 -0.12 -1.38 -3.69
N ILE A 85 0.98 -1.80 -3.08
CA ILE A 85 1.22 -3.20 -2.71
C ILE A 85 0.95 -3.37 -1.22
N LYS A 86 -0.06 -4.16 -0.89
CA LYS A 86 -0.40 -4.53 0.49
C LYS A 86 -0.15 -6.02 0.71
N LEU A 87 0.83 -6.36 1.55
CA LEU A 87 1.23 -7.75 1.84
C LEU A 87 0.05 -8.67 2.15
N GLY A 88 -0.87 -8.22 2.99
CA GLY A 88 -2.04 -9.00 3.38
C GLY A 88 -3.02 -9.25 2.22
N ARG A 89 -3.12 -8.32 1.27
CA ARG A 89 -4.01 -8.44 0.11
C ARG A 89 -3.48 -9.43 -0.91
N VAL A 90 -2.19 -9.38 -1.18
CA VAL A 90 -1.58 -10.23 -2.20
C VAL A 90 -1.14 -11.61 -1.67
N GLY A 91 -1.38 -11.90 -0.38
CA GLY A 91 -1.10 -13.23 0.20
C GLY A 91 0.31 -13.41 0.75
N GLY A 92 1.06 -12.35 0.99
CA GLY A 92 2.35 -12.36 1.68
C GLY A 92 3.54 -11.97 0.83
N HIS A 93 4.74 -12.20 1.39
CA HIS A 93 6.00 -11.69 0.84
C HIS A 93 6.34 -12.19 -0.57
N ALA A 94 6.12 -13.48 -0.84
CA ALA A 94 6.48 -14.06 -2.13
C ALA A 94 5.73 -13.35 -3.26
N GLU A 95 4.41 -13.28 -3.15
CA GLU A 95 3.57 -12.65 -4.15
C GLU A 95 3.79 -11.13 -4.22
N ALA A 96 3.99 -10.45 -3.07
CA ALA A 96 4.28 -9.02 -3.05
C ALA A 96 5.57 -8.66 -3.80
N ARG A 97 6.61 -9.51 -3.70
CA ARG A 97 7.86 -9.34 -4.45
C ARG A 97 7.67 -9.55 -5.96
N GLU A 98 6.81 -10.50 -6.34
CA GLU A 98 6.47 -10.69 -7.76
C GLU A 98 5.69 -9.48 -8.31
N VAL A 99 4.75 -8.91 -7.52
CA VAL A 99 4.03 -7.67 -7.91
C VAL A 99 5.02 -6.51 -8.04
N GLU A 100 5.93 -6.34 -7.07
CA GLU A 100 6.99 -5.31 -7.13
C GLU A 100 7.87 -5.50 -8.37
N HIS A 101 8.28 -6.73 -8.65
CA HIS A 101 9.11 -7.05 -9.82
C HIS A 101 8.38 -6.71 -11.13
N GLU A 102 7.10 -7.05 -11.27
CA GLU A 102 6.28 -6.69 -12.44
C GLU A 102 6.22 -5.16 -12.64
N ALA A 103 6.00 -4.40 -11.56
CA ALA A 103 6.00 -2.95 -11.62
C ALA A 103 7.39 -2.38 -11.98
N ARG A 104 8.42 -2.77 -11.24
CA ARG A 104 9.79 -2.29 -11.42
C ARG A 104 10.36 -2.59 -12.80
N SER A 105 10.15 -3.80 -13.32
CA SER A 105 10.64 -4.21 -14.65
C SER A 105 10.05 -3.38 -15.80
N ARG A 106 8.93 -2.71 -15.57
CA ARG A 106 8.23 -1.84 -16.53
C ARG A 106 8.39 -0.35 -16.22
N GLY A 107 9.19 0.01 -15.20
CA GLY A 107 9.41 1.40 -14.80
C GLY A 107 8.16 2.04 -14.17
N ILE A 108 7.30 1.24 -13.55
CA ILE A 108 6.08 1.68 -12.86
C ILE A 108 6.39 1.87 -11.37
N ASP A 109 6.01 3.02 -10.85
CA ASP A 109 6.17 3.33 -9.43
C ASP A 109 5.28 2.45 -8.55
N ALA A 110 5.80 2.08 -7.38
CA ALA A 110 5.03 1.36 -6.37
C ALA A 110 5.29 1.93 -4.97
N TRP A 111 4.36 1.66 -4.07
CA TRP A 111 4.47 1.98 -2.65
C TRP A 111 3.81 0.91 -1.78
N CYS A 112 4.27 0.81 -0.55
CA CYS A 112 3.76 -0.14 0.42
C CYS A 112 2.59 0.49 1.19
N GLY A 113 1.38 0.00 0.92
CA GLY A 113 0.19 0.42 1.65
C GLY A 113 0.11 -0.21 3.03
N GLY A 114 -0.40 0.56 3.99
CA GLY A 114 -0.71 0.09 5.33
C GLY A 114 -2.17 -0.32 5.49
N MET A 115 -2.40 -1.12 6.53
CA MET A 115 -3.71 -1.47 7.07
C MET A 115 -3.68 -1.24 8.59
N LEU A 116 -4.68 -1.70 9.31
CA LEU A 116 -4.71 -1.65 10.78
C LEU A 116 -3.85 -2.77 11.40
N GLU A 117 -2.61 -2.92 10.91
CA GLU A 117 -1.72 -3.97 11.39
C GLU A 117 -1.33 -3.78 12.86
N SER A 118 -1.10 -4.90 13.53
CA SER A 118 -0.27 -4.94 14.73
C SER A 118 1.20 -4.71 14.38
N GLY A 119 2.04 -4.52 15.37
CA GLY A 119 3.48 -4.33 15.15
C GLY A 119 4.16 -5.43 14.35
N ILE A 120 3.68 -6.68 14.44
CA ILE A 120 4.22 -7.79 13.64
C ILE A 120 3.93 -7.54 12.14
N GLY A 121 2.69 -7.26 11.77
CA GLY A 121 2.35 -6.97 10.37
C GLY A 121 3.06 -5.72 9.86
N ARG A 122 3.17 -4.69 10.70
CA ARG A 122 3.89 -3.45 10.38
C ARG A 122 5.38 -3.70 10.15
N ALA A 123 6.02 -4.56 10.93
CA ALA A 123 7.42 -4.94 10.73
C ALA A 123 7.64 -5.58 9.34
N HIS A 124 6.70 -6.40 8.89
CA HIS A 124 6.74 -6.97 7.54
C HIS A 124 6.59 -5.90 6.45
N ASN A 125 5.72 -4.91 6.64
CA ASN A 125 5.56 -3.80 5.70
C ASN A 125 6.83 -2.93 5.66
N ILE A 126 7.47 -2.67 6.81
CA ILE A 126 8.75 -1.95 6.87
C ILE A 126 9.81 -2.69 6.05
N ALA A 127 9.96 -4.00 6.27
CA ALA A 127 10.92 -4.82 5.54
C ALA A 127 10.65 -4.81 4.01
N MET A 128 9.38 -4.91 3.59
CA MET A 128 9.02 -4.80 2.16
C MET A 128 9.38 -3.44 1.58
N SER A 129 9.13 -2.37 2.31
CA SER A 129 9.40 -0.99 1.87
C SER A 129 10.88 -0.71 1.59
N THR A 130 11.80 -1.61 1.99
CA THR A 130 13.23 -1.47 1.68
C THR A 130 13.63 -2.02 0.31
N LEU A 131 12.74 -2.66 -0.42
CA LEU A 131 13.01 -3.12 -1.78
C LEU A 131 13.06 -1.94 -2.76
N GLU A 132 13.90 -2.06 -3.78
CA GLU A 132 14.19 -0.99 -4.74
C GLU A 132 12.96 -0.49 -5.52
N GLY A 133 11.97 -1.36 -5.75
CA GLY A 133 10.76 -1.00 -6.48
C GLY A 133 9.75 -0.16 -5.70
N PHE A 134 9.93 0.00 -4.38
CA PHE A 134 9.11 0.91 -3.59
C PHE A 134 9.67 2.34 -3.66
N THR A 135 9.29 3.05 -4.72
CA THR A 135 9.84 4.36 -5.10
C THR A 135 9.08 5.54 -4.50
N LEU A 136 7.86 5.31 -4.00
CA LEU A 136 7.01 6.34 -3.41
C LEU A 136 6.87 6.16 -1.90
N PRO A 137 6.54 7.23 -1.15
CA PRO A 137 6.30 7.14 0.29
C PRO A 137 5.20 6.12 0.61
N GLY A 138 5.47 5.23 1.57
CA GLY A 138 4.51 4.24 2.02
C GLY A 138 3.52 4.78 3.07
N ASP A 139 2.47 4.01 3.33
CA ASP A 139 1.51 4.26 4.43
C ASP A 139 1.77 3.30 5.60
N VAL A 140 3.01 3.23 6.04
CA VAL A 140 3.39 2.50 7.25
C VAL A 140 3.43 3.49 8.40
N SER A 141 2.51 3.37 9.35
CA SER A 141 2.35 4.31 10.45
C SER A 141 3.10 3.87 11.72
N ALA A 142 3.26 4.79 12.68
CA ALA A 142 3.73 4.45 14.02
C ALA A 142 2.75 3.51 14.75
N SER A 143 3.26 2.69 15.69
CA SER A 143 2.43 1.83 16.54
C SER A 143 1.35 2.63 17.28
N SER A 144 1.70 3.80 17.80
CA SER A 144 0.82 4.68 18.56
C SER A 144 -0.37 5.26 17.77
N ARG A 145 -0.40 5.10 16.44
CA ARG A 145 -1.56 5.52 15.64
C ARG A 145 -2.81 4.69 15.96
N TYR A 146 -2.62 3.40 16.30
CA TYR A 146 -3.73 2.46 16.51
C TYR A 146 -3.73 1.81 17.88
N TRP A 147 -2.57 1.74 18.56
CA TRP A 147 -2.40 0.96 19.78
C TRP A 147 -1.76 1.83 20.87
N GLU A 148 -2.33 1.82 22.06
CA GLU A 148 -1.70 2.37 23.27
C GLU A 148 -0.44 1.57 23.61
N GLU A 149 -0.54 0.24 23.48
CA GLU A 149 0.56 -0.69 23.64
C GLU A 149 0.52 -1.73 22.51
N ASP A 150 1.57 -1.79 21.70
CA ASP A 150 1.73 -2.76 20.63
C ASP A 150 2.25 -4.10 21.17
N ILE A 151 2.15 -5.16 20.35
CA ILE A 151 2.61 -6.52 20.67
C ILE A 151 4.08 -6.77 20.31
N ILE A 152 4.81 -5.72 19.93
CA ILE A 152 6.26 -5.75 19.66
C ILE A 152 7.01 -4.78 20.56
N GLU A 153 8.34 -4.98 20.67
CA GLU A 153 9.28 -4.08 21.36
C GLU A 153 10.57 -3.94 20.52
N PRO A 154 11.11 -2.72 20.32
CA PRO A 154 10.45 -1.43 20.62
C PRO A 154 9.24 -1.19 19.73
N PRO A 155 8.30 -0.29 20.09
CA PRO A 155 7.22 0.08 19.20
C PRO A 155 7.77 0.82 17.96
N VAL A 156 7.10 0.68 16.82
CA VAL A 156 7.43 1.47 15.63
C VAL A 156 7.12 2.95 15.87
N THR A 157 8.09 3.79 15.59
CA THR A 157 7.99 5.25 15.74
C THR A 157 8.30 5.96 14.43
N ILE A 158 7.79 7.17 14.28
CA ILE A 158 8.11 8.06 13.16
C ILE A 158 9.18 9.06 13.65
N THR A 159 10.24 9.22 12.88
CA THR A 159 11.29 10.19 13.15
C THR A 159 10.80 11.62 12.96
N GLY A 160 11.54 12.60 13.47
CA GLY A 160 11.23 14.02 13.25
C GLY A 160 11.22 14.45 11.78
N ARG A 161 11.72 13.62 10.87
CA ARG A 161 11.70 13.83 9.41
C ARG A 161 10.51 13.14 8.73
N GLY A 162 9.62 12.47 9.48
CA GLY A 162 8.48 11.75 8.93
C GLY A 162 8.83 10.39 8.33
N THR A 163 9.98 9.80 8.68
CA THR A 163 10.41 8.48 8.21
C THR A 163 10.32 7.43 9.31
N ILE A 164 10.27 6.15 8.92
CA ILE A 164 10.42 5.00 9.80
C ILE A 164 11.76 4.35 9.48
N GLU A 165 12.54 4.04 10.50
CA GLU A 165 13.81 3.34 10.35
C GLU A 165 13.56 1.83 10.29
N ALA A 166 14.11 1.18 9.26
CA ALA A 166 14.07 -0.27 9.16
C ALA A 166 15.11 -0.86 10.13
N PRO A 167 14.76 -1.88 10.95
CA PRO A 167 15.71 -2.54 11.82
C PRO A 167 16.75 -3.32 11.01
N GLU A 168 18.00 -3.30 11.48
CA GLU A 168 19.11 -4.04 10.84
C GLU A 168 19.28 -5.48 11.39
N SER A 169 18.56 -5.83 12.45
CA SER A 169 18.65 -7.13 13.10
C SER A 169 18.01 -8.24 12.26
N ILE A 170 18.53 -9.46 12.41
CA ILE A 170 18.04 -10.63 11.68
C ILE A 170 16.62 -10.99 12.12
N GLY A 171 15.81 -11.48 11.19
CA GLY A 171 14.44 -11.92 11.42
C GLY A 171 13.44 -10.78 11.31
N LEU A 172 12.49 -10.70 12.25
CA LEU A 172 11.46 -9.66 12.26
C LEU A 172 12.02 -8.26 12.56
N GLY A 173 13.15 -8.20 13.25
CA GLY A 173 13.77 -6.95 13.68
C GLY A 173 13.20 -6.36 14.97
N PHE A 174 12.21 -6.99 15.57
CA PHE A 174 11.52 -6.59 16.79
C PHE A 174 11.31 -7.80 17.70
N GLU A 175 11.31 -7.57 19.01
CA GLU A 175 10.93 -8.60 19.98
C GLU A 175 9.39 -8.71 20.06
N ILE A 176 8.88 -9.94 20.18
CA ILE A 176 7.45 -10.19 20.28
C ILE A 176 7.05 -10.27 21.75
N LYS A 177 6.14 -9.42 22.21
CA LYS A 177 5.55 -9.44 23.55
C LYS A 177 4.55 -10.59 23.69
N ARG A 178 5.02 -11.82 23.85
CA ARG A 178 4.15 -13.01 23.94
C ARG A 178 3.11 -12.90 25.06
N GLY A 179 3.51 -12.40 26.25
CA GLY A 179 2.58 -12.19 27.36
C GLY A 179 1.44 -11.22 27.02
N ARG A 180 1.72 -10.19 26.20
CA ARG A 180 0.69 -9.26 25.70
C ARG A 180 -0.26 -9.97 24.75
N ILE A 181 0.25 -10.77 23.83
CA ILE A 181 -0.56 -11.58 22.90
C ILE A 181 -1.46 -12.53 23.71
N ASP A 182 -0.92 -13.26 24.70
CA ASP A 182 -1.69 -14.17 25.52
C ASP A 182 -2.82 -13.44 26.28
N SER A 183 -2.55 -12.24 26.82
CA SER A 183 -3.57 -11.43 27.53
C SER A 183 -4.70 -10.93 26.63
N LEU A 184 -4.45 -10.77 25.35
CA LEU A 184 -5.45 -10.33 24.35
C LEU A 184 -6.15 -11.50 23.64
N THR A 185 -5.67 -12.74 23.85
CA THR A 185 -6.20 -13.90 23.16
C THR A 185 -7.55 -14.31 23.73
N VAL A 186 -8.59 -14.23 22.91
CA VAL A 186 -9.96 -14.64 23.28
C VAL A 186 -10.28 -16.06 22.86
N ARG A 187 -9.52 -16.60 21.87
CA ARG A 187 -9.70 -18.00 21.40
C ARG A 187 -8.39 -18.50 20.81
N ARG A 188 -8.08 -19.77 21.05
CA ARG A 188 -6.93 -20.48 20.48
C ARG A 188 -7.40 -21.81 19.91
N GLU A 189 -6.98 -22.14 18.69
CA GLU A 189 -7.20 -23.43 18.05
C GLU A 189 -5.86 -23.97 17.52
N GLU A 190 -5.65 -25.28 17.67
CA GLU A 190 -4.50 -25.97 17.11
C GLU A 190 -4.99 -26.78 15.90
N ILE A 191 -4.50 -26.42 14.70
CA ILE A 191 -4.79 -27.14 13.46
C ILE A 191 -3.57 -27.99 13.13
N ARG A 192 -3.74 -29.31 13.11
CA ARG A 192 -2.68 -30.27 12.69
C ARG A 192 -2.95 -30.68 11.26
N ALA A 193 -1.92 -30.65 10.42
CA ALA A 193 -1.97 -31.27 9.10
C ALA A 193 -2.16 -32.80 9.28
N THR A 194 -3.15 -33.37 8.61
CA THR A 194 -3.40 -34.81 8.53
C THR A 194 -2.53 -35.40 7.45
#